data_d1aab0e9fe30b5b5c7a80aefc14d64b2
#
_entry.id   d1aab0e9fe30b5b5c7a80aefc14d64b2
#
_cell.length_a   1.000
_cell.length_b   1.000
_cell.length_c   1.000
_cell.angle_alpha   90.00
_cell.angle_beta   90.00
_cell.angle_gamma   90.00
#
_symmetry.space_group_name_H-M   'P 1'
#
loop_
_entity.id
_entity.type
_entity.pdbx_description
1 polymer ?
#
loop_
_entity_poly.entity_id
_entity_poly.type
_entity_poly.pdbx_seq_one_letter_code
_entity_poly.pdbx_strand_id
1 'polypeptide(L)'
;MLFPVTIWGQGKFEQEPFWEETFNDTIVSKPNQAIWSYIIGMRGSELEYYTDNIENVFVSDGELNIKAIKTNGYGKAVCTSGRIHTKGKVSFMYGRLDIRAKLPVGKEIWPAFWMMPTTSGVYPNGEIDIMEYIDCWNAQKYQANVYVVRKEGGKEIREMNEKKVIVNVSEYHIYSMEWTQEELRFLIDDRLFHVCSKKNNKLWPFDQPYYLILNVAYGGWGGSCGLDESVFPCSLKVDWIRYYKLKTE
;
A
#
# COMPACT_ATOMS: atom_id res chain seq x y z
N MET A 1 8.96 -5.47 -36.09
CA MET A 1 8.13 -6.63 -35.76
C MET A 1 7.55 -6.36 -34.36
N LEU A 2 6.30 -5.90 -34.28
CA LEU A 2 5.62 -5.64 -33.02
C LEU A 2 5.14 -7.00 -32.50
N PHE A 3 5.75 -7.47 -31.42
CA PHE A 3 5.22 -8.63 -30.69
C PHE A 3 3.91 -8.21 -30.02
N PRO A 4 2.83 -9.00 -30.13
CA PRO A 4 1.61 -8.70 -29.39
C PRO A 4 1.95 -8.82 -27.90
N VAL A 5 1.81 -7.72 -27.16
CA VAL A 5 1.76 -7.75 -25.70
C VAL A 5 0.50 -8.52 -25.35
N THR A 6 0.65 -9.79 -25.01
CA THR A 6 -0.46 -10.59 -24.47
C THR A 6 -0.78 -9.99 -23.10
N ILE A 7 -1.83 -9.21 -23.02
CA ILE A 7 -2.38 -8.69 -21.76
C ILE A 7 -3.01 -9.88 -21.02
N TRP A 8 -2.19 -10.57 -20.23
CA TRP A 8 -2.60 -11.71 -19.42
C TRP A 8 -3.36 -11.18 -18.21
N GLY A 9 -4.59 -11.18 -18.15
CA GLY A 9 -5.37 -10.74 -16.97
C GLY A 9 -6.71 -10.12 -17.34
N GLN A 10 -6.80 -9.36 -18.44
CA GLN A 10 -8.04 -8.69 -18.84
C GLN A 10 -9.25 -9.63 -19.06
N GLY A 11 -9.01 -10.94 -19.23
CA GLY A 11 -10.08 -11.93 -19.38
C GLY A 11 -10.69 -12.44 -18.07
N LYS A 12 -9.96 -12.35 -16.95
CA LYS A 12 -10.36 -12.97 -15.67
C LYS A 12 -11.20 -12.07 -14.76
N PHE A 13 -11.11 -10.76 -14.94
CA PHE A 13 -11.78 -9.77 -14.08
C PHE A 13 -12.89 -9.06 -14.84
N GLU A 14 -13.87 -8.54 -14.08
CA GLU A 14 -14.91 -7.67 -14.64
C GLU A 14 -14.27 -6.43 -15.26
N GLN A 15 -14.92 -5.82 -16.25
CA GLN A 15 -14.39 -4.63 -16.93
C GLN A 15 -14.70 -3.34 -16.15
N GLU A 16 -15.87 -3.33 -15.51
CA GLU A 16 -16.28 -2.20 -14.66
C GLU A 16 -15.90 -2.46 -13.22
N PRO A 17 -15.43 -1.43 -12.48
CA PRO A 17 -15.10 -1.59 -11.09
C PRO A 17 -16.34 -1.92 -10.27
N PHE A 18 -16.25 -2.96 -9.44
CA PHE A 18 -17.28 -3.27 -8.45
C PHE A 18 -17.31 -2.24 -7.32
N TRP A 19 -16.17 -1.67 -7.00
CA TRP A 19 -16.01 -0.62 -6.01
C TRP A 19 -14.93 0.35 -6.48
N GLU A 20 -15.15 1.65 -6.25
CA GLU A 20 -14.15 2.66 -6.50
C GLU A 20 -14.18 3.78 -5.46
N GLU A 21 -13.04 4.42 -5.26
CA GLU A 21 -12.85 5.64 -4.49
C GLU A 21 -12.09 6.63 -5.38
N THR A 22 -12.72 7.76 -5.70
CA THR A 22 -12.23 8.72 -6.70
C THR A 22 -11.82 10.06 -6.12
N PHE A 23 -12.00 10.29 -4.82
CA PHE A 23 -11.60 11.50 -4.10
C PHE A 23 -12.04 12.82 -4.76
N ASN A 24 -13.22 12.86 -5.36
CA ASN A 24 -13.68 13.95 -6.25
C ASN A 24 -14.02 15.28 -5.56
N ASP A 25 -13.70 15.44 -4.26
CA ASP A 25 -13.94 16.70 -3.56
C ASP A 25 -13.02 17.81 -4.09
N THR A 26 -13.61 18.94 -4.49
CA THR A 26 -12.89 20.14 -4.95
C THR A 26 -12.50 21.07 -3.80
N ILE A 27 -13.17 20.95 -2.65
CA ILE A 27 -12.89 21.71 -1.43
C ILE A 27 -12.09 20.82 -0.50
N VAL A 28 -11.08 21.38 0.16
CA VAL A 28 -10.26 20.61 1.12
C VAL A 28 -11.15 19.97 2.19
N SER A 29 -11.15 18.64 2.23
CA SER A 29 -11.98 17.85 3.12
C SER A 29 -11.20 16.66 3.69
N LYS A 30 -11.71 16.03 4.76
CA LYS A 30 -11.24 14.71 5.17
C LYS A 30 -11.79 13.64 4.21
N PRO A 31 -11.03 12.55 3.93
CA PRO A 31 -11.56 11.44 3.14
C PRO A 31 -12.81 10.85 3.79
N ASN A 32 -13.67 10.23 2.98
CA ASN A 32 -14.95 9.70 3.39
C ASN A 32 -14.82 8.75 4.61
N GLN A 33 -15.35 9.19 5.75
CA GLN A 33 -15.26 8.43 7.01
C GLN A 33 -16.11 7.15 7.04
N ALA A 34 -17.02 6.97 6.10
CA ALA A 34 -17.70 5.68 5.93
C ALA A 34 -16.77 4.60 5.34
N ILE A 35 -15.68 5.01 4.68
CA ILE A 35 -14.69 4.13 4.06
C ILE A 35 -13.41 4.10 4.88
N TRP A 36 -12.92 5.27 5.33
CA TRP A 36 -11.61 5.42 5.94
C TRP A 36 -11.67 5.65 7.45
N SER A 37 -10.75 5.03 8.17
CA SER A 37 -10.44 5.27 9.57
C SER A 37 -8.96 5.61 9.71
N TYR A 38 -8.58 6.24 10.83
CA TYR A 38 -7.21 6.68 11.09
C TYR A 38 -6.53 5.80 12.13
N ILE A 39 -5.23 5.61 11.97
CA ILE A 39 -4.35 5.12 13.03
C ILE A 39 -3.59 6.32 13.57
N ILE A 40 -3.62 6.52 14.88
CA ILE A 40 -3.00 7.66 15.54
C ILE A 40 -1.84 7.17 16.41
N GLY A 41 -0.77 7.96 16.49
CA GLY A 41 0.40 7.71 17.31
C GLY A 41 1.59 7.15 16.53
N MET A 42 2.71 6.97 17.25
CA MET A 42 3.93 6.37 16.70
C MET A 42 3.80 4.86 16.54
N ARG A 43 4.57 4.27 15.64
CA ARG A 43 4.63 2.83 15.41
C ARG A 43 6.08 2.33 15.43
N GLY A 44 6.32 1.26 16.18
CA GLY A 44 7.61 0.59 16.20
C GLY A 44 8.79 1.53 16.42
N SER A 45 9.77 1.48 15.51
CA SER A 45 10.95 2.33 15.46
C SER A 45 10.83 3.50 14.48
N GLU A 46 9.67 3.70 13.89
CA GLU A 46 9.36 4.80 12.97
C GLU A 46 9.43 6.15 13.70
N LEU A 47 9.71 7.22 12.97
CA LEU A 47 9.95 8.56 13.52
C LEU A 47 8.87 9.58 13.18
N GLU A 48 7.77 9.15 12.59
CA GLU A 48 6.58 9.96 12.44
C GLU A 48 5.57 9.72 13.57
N TYR A 49 4.74 10.72 13.82
CA TYR A 49 3.51 10.60 14.60
C TYR A 49 2.31 10.69 13.65
N TYR A 50 1.57 9.61 13.51
CA TYR A 50 0.35 9.59 12.71
C TYR A 50 -0.77 10.36 13.39
N THR A 51 -1.46 11.21 12.63
CA THR A 51 -2.57 12.03 13.11
C THR A 51 -3.80 11.87 12.23
N ASP A 52 -4.94 12.36 12.70
CA ASP A 52 -6.16 12.58 11.92
C ASP A 52 -6.35 14.06 11.52
N ASN A 53 -5.29 14.87 11.63
CA ASN A 53 -5.33 16.27 11.26
C ASN A 53 -5.53 16.42 9.75
N ILE A 54 -6.34 17.39 9.35
CA ILE A 54 -6.58 17.71 7.94
C ILE A 54 -5.31 18.16 7.21
N GLU A 55 -4.29 18.62 7.93
CA GLU A 55 -3.00 18.97 7.35
C GLU A 55 -2.20 17.74 6.89
N ASN A 56 -2.43 16.56 7.54
CA ASN A 56 -1.73 15.33 7.21
C ASN A 56 -2.52 14.41 6.28
N VAL A 57 -3.86 14.42 6.38
CA VAL A 57 -4.72 13.57 5.53
C VAL A 57 -5.91 14.38 5.05
N PHE A 58 -5.95 14.66 3.76
CA PHE A 58 -7.01 15.45 3.15
C PHE A 58 -7.24 15.07 1.68
N VAL A 59 -8.43 15.39 1.21
CA VAL A 59 -8.80 15.35 -0.19
C VAL A 59 -8.80 16.79 -0.70
N SER A 60 -8.16 17.04 -1.84
CA SER A 60 -8.23 18.30 -2.57
C SER A 60 -7.92 18.07 -4.05
N ASP A 61 -8.51 18.86 -4.90
CA ASP A 61 -8.26 18.83 -6.35
C ASP A 61 -8.44 17.43 -6.98
N GLY A 62 -9.38 16.65 -6.45
CA GLY A 62 -9.65 15.30 -6.94
C GLY A 62 -8.66 14.23 -6.47
N GLU A 63 -7.86 14.49 -5.44
CA GLU A 63 -6.83 13.57 -4.95
C GLU A 63 -6.87 13.44 -3.43
N LEU A 64 -6.64 12.23 -2.94
CA LEU A 64 -6.26 12.02 -1.55
C LEU A 64 -4.79 12.39 -1.37
N ASN A 65 -4.51 13.20 -0.38
CA ASN A 65 -3.16 13.56 0.05
C ASN A 65 -2.86 12.99 1.43
N ILE A 66 -1.78 12.21 1.54
CA ILE A 66 -1.19 11.82 2.83
C ILE A 66 0.15 12.54 2.93
N LYS A 67 0.22 13.55 3.81
CA LYS A 67 1.30 14.51 3.88
C LYS A 67 2.12 14.35 5.16
N ALA A 68 3.43 14.17 4.99
CA ALA A 68 4.38 14.24 6.08
C ALA A 68 4.88 15.68 6.26
N ILE A 69 4.82 16.18 7.50
CA ILE A 69 5.13 17.58 7.85
C ILE A 69 6.07 17.58 9.05
N LYS A 70 7.18 18.30 8.95
CA LYS A 70 8.14 18.45 10.05
C LYS A 70 7.47 18.97 11.33
N THR A 71 7.82 18.41 12.47
CA THR A 71 7.27 18.81 13.77
C THR A 71 8.29 18.66 14.91
N ASN A 72 8.08 19.45 15.96
CA ASN A 72 8.79 19.32 17.23
C ASN A 72 7.83 19.06 18.41
N GLY A 73 6.55 18.79 18.12
CA GLY A 73 5.49 18.77 19.13
C GLY A 73 5.04 17.38 19.62
N TYR A 74 5.61 16.28 19.08
CA TYR A 74 5.14 14.92 19.36
C TYR A 74 6.25 14.00 19.91
N GLY A 75 6.84 14.40 21.03
CA GLY A 75 7.87 13.60 21.71
C GLY A 75 9.12 13.42 20.87
N LYS A 76 9.49 12.17 20.54
CA LYS A 76 10.65 11.85 19.69
C LYS A 76 10.34 11.86 18.18
N ALA A 77 9.10 12.12 17.79
CA ALA A 77 8.75 12.18 16.37
C ALA A 77 9.35 13.43 15.72
N VAL A 78 9.88 13.29 14.51
CA VAL A 78 10.46 14.38 13.73
C VAL A 78 9.47 14.97 12.73
N CYS A 79 8.40 14.23 12.44
CA CYS A 79 7.31 14.70 11.60
C CYS A 79 5.96 14.16 12.08
N THR A 80 4.88 14.84 11.69
CA THR A 80 3.52 14.28 11.67
C THR A 80 3.23 13.72 10.29
N SER A 81 2.40 12.69 10.21
CA SER A 81 2.00 12.06 8.95
C SER A 81 0.60 11.46 9.05
N GLY A 82 0.16 10.78 8.00
CA GLY A 82 -1.11 10.07 7.94
C GLY A 82 -0.97 8.56 7.75
N ARG A 83 -1.86 7.81 8.43
CA ARG A 83 -2.08 6.38 8.19
C ARG A 83 -3.55 6.10 8.28
N ILE A 84 -4.15 5.75 7.16
CA ILE A 84 -5.58 5.46 7.03
C ILE A 84 -5.82 4.03 6.60
N HIS A 85 -6.99 3.49 6.92
CA HIS A 85 -7.34 2.12 6.60
C HIS A 85 -8.84 1.91 6.43
N THR A 86 -9.21 0.83 5.75
CA THR A 86 -10.60 0.45 5.50
C THR A 86 -11.13 -0.63 6.47
N LYS A 87 -10.40 -0.97 7.54
CA LYS A 87 -10.77 -2.02 8.50
C LYS A 87 -12.16 -1.81 9.10
N GLY A 88 -13.00 -2.85 9.03
CA GLY A 88 -14.36 -2.83 9.55
C GLY A 88 -15.37 -2.09 8.66
N LYS A 89 -14.93 -1.58 7.50
CA LYS A 89 -15.75 -0.80 6.56
C LYS A 89 -15.75 -1.41 5.17
N VAL A 90 -14.58 -1.54 4.54
CA VAL A 90 -14.41 -2.16 3.23
C VAL A 90 -13.29 -3.21 3.32
N SER A 91 -13.53 -4.37 2.73
CA SER A 91 -12.54 -5.44 2.63
C SER A 91 -12.62 -6.07 1.25
N PHE A 92 -11.52 -6.64 0.83
CA PHE A 92 -11.32 -7.23 -0.48
C PHE A 92 -10.94 -8.70 -0.32
N MET A 93 -11.40 -9.54 -1.22
CA MET A 93 -11.00 -10.94 -1.29
C MET A 93 -11.06 -11.38 -2.73
N TYR A 94 -9.90 -11.81 -3.27
CA TYR A 94 -9.69 -12.07 -4.70
C TYR A 94 -9.98 -10.82 -5.57
N GLY A 95 -9.95 -10.96 -6.87
CA GLY A 95 -10.18 -9.82 -7.77
C GLY A 95 -8.91 -9.07 -8.15
N ARG A 96 -9.08 -7.89 -8.72
CA ARG A 96 -8.00 -6.96 -9.06
C ARG A 96 -8.19 -5.64 -8.32
N LEU A 97 -7.15 -5.16 -7.66
CA LEU A 97 -7.11 -3.86 -7.02
C LEU A 97 -6.08 -2.99 -7.73
N ASP A 98 -6.52 -1.86 -8.25
CA ASP A 98 -5.71 -0.85 -8.92
C ASP A 98 -5.69 0.43 -8.08
N ILE A 99 -4.51 1.02 -7.88
CA ILE A 99 -4.31 2.29 -7.18
C ILE A 99 -3.50 3.20 -8.09
N ARG A 100 -4.10 4.29 -8.57
CA ARG A 100 -3.38 5.31 -9.33
C ARG A 100 -2.84 6.35 -8.38
N ALA A 101 -1.50 6.46 -8.33
CA ALA A 101 -0.84 7.30 -7.35
C ALA A 101 0.51 7.82 -7.82
N LYS A 102 0.94 8.91 -7.16
CA LYS A 102 2.26 9.52 -7.24
C LYS A 102 2.88 9.54 -5.86
N LEU A 103 4.10 9.01 -5.74
CA LEU A 103 4.76 8.84 -4.43
C LEU A 103 5.64 10.05 -4.10
N PRO A 104 5.78 10.40 -2.82
CA PRO A 104 6.84 11.29 -2.37
C PRO A 104 8.20 10.59 -2.55
N VAL A 105 9.20 11.35 -2.92
CA VAL A 105 10.60 10.89 -3.01
C VAL A 105 11.45 11.62 -2.00
N GLY A 106 12.45 10.96 -1.49
CA GLY A 106 13.41 11.52 -0.53
C GLY A 106 13.88 10.49 0.47
N LYS A 107 15.06 10.71 1.03
CA LYS A 107 15.65 9.78 2.00
C LYS A 107 14.71 9.57 3.19
N GLU A 108 14.62 8.32 3.62
CA GLU A 108 13.86 7.89 4.79
C GLU A 108 12.34 7.96 4.64
N ILE A 109 11.81 8.53 3.56
CA ILE A 109 10.38 8.50 3.25
C ILE A 109 9.98 7.10 2.82
N TRP A 110 8.92 6.58 3.46
CA TRP A 110 8.42 5.23 3.23
C TRP A 110 6.89 5.24 3.03
N PRO A 111 6.41 5.64 1.84
CA PRO A 111 5.02 5.45 1.47
C PRO A 111 4.72 3.98 1.20
N ALA A 112 3.51 3.54 1.58
CA ALA A 112 3.07 2.17 1.39
C ALA A 112 1.57 2.07 1.07
N PHE A 113 1.25 1.10 0.17
CA PHE A 113 -0.10 0.54 -0.05
C PHE A 113 -0.02 -0.94 0.31
N TRP A 114 -0.70 -1.33 1.35
CA TRP A 114 -0.60 -2.66 1.91
C TRP A 114 -1.90 -3.13 2.53
N MET A 115 -1.99 -4.41 2.81
CA MET A 115 -3.22 -5.01 3.28
C MET A 115 -2.97 -5.98 4.43
N MET A 116 -3.90 -6.00 5.37
CA MET A 116 -3.92 -6.92 6.49
C MET A 116 -5.23 -7.70 6.51
N PRO A 117 -5.23 -8.96 7.02
CA PRO A 117 -6.46 -9.74 7.13
C PRO A 117 -7.43 -9.11 8.10
N THR A 118 -8.72 -9.25 7.80
CA THR A 118 -9.78 -8.72 8.67
C THR A 118 -9.85 -9.47 10.00
N THR A 119 -9.43 -10.74 10.01
CA THR A 119 -9.37 -11.60 11.21
C THR A 119 -7.98 -11.55 11.81
N SER A 120 -7.86 -11.08 13.04
CA SER A 120 -6.59 -11.01 13.78
C SER A 120 -6.38 -12.22 14.68
N GLY A 121 -5.11 -12.58 14.92
CA GLY A 121 -4.75 -13.64 15.88
C GLY A 121 -4.87 -15.07 15.37
N VAL A 122 -5.28 -15.26 14.12
CA VAL A 122 -5.34 -16.57 13.45
C VAL A 122 -4.02 -16.80 12.71
N TYR A 123 -3.43 -17.98 12.84
CA TYR A 123 -2.20 -18.36 12.14
C TYR A 123 -2.46 -19.57 11.23
N PRO A 124 -1.82 -19.67 10.05
CA PRO A 124 -0.90 -18.67 9.49
C PRO A 124 -1.61 -17.35 9.20
N ASN A 125 -0.90 -16.25 9.47
CA ASN A 125 -1.36 -14.90 9.14
C ASN A 125 -0.56 -14.35 7.94
N GLY A 126 -1.08 -13.37 7.24
CA GLY A 126 -0.43 -12.78 6.08
C GLY A 126 -0.50 -11.25 6.07
N GLU A 127 0.42 -10.66 5.33
CA GLU A 127 0.46 -9.25 4.97
C GLU A 127 0.74 -9.18 3.47
N ILE A 128 0.06 -8.28 2.76
CA ILE A 128 0.24 -8.08 1.32
C ILE A 128 0.67 -6.64 1.11
N ASP A 129 1.89 -6.42 0.63
CA ASP A 129 2.43 -5.11 0.32
C ASP A 129 2.35 -4.90 -1.19
N ILE A 130 1.33 -4.16 -1.63
CA ILE A 130 1.12 -3.87 -3.06
C ILE A 130 2.24 -2.96 -3.56
N MET A 131 2.63 -1.99 -2.74
CA MET A 131 3.70 -1.05 -3.02
C MET A 131 4.34 -0.58 -1.72
N GLU A 132 5.65 -0.69 -1.64
CA GLU A 132 6.50 -0.03 -0.65
C GLU A 132 7.65 0.66 -1.39
N TYR A 133 7.84 1.95 -1.13
CA TYR A 133 8.97 2.70 -1.66
C TYR A 133 9.88 3.18 -0.54
N ILE A 134 11.17 2.93 -0.69
CA ILE A 134 12.22 3.41 0.21
C ILE A 134 13.37 3.92 -0.63
N ASP A 135 13.66 5.22 -0.56
CA ASP A 135 14.69 5.85 -1.39
C ASP A 135 16.10 5.31 -1.12
N CYS A 136 16.36 4.78 0.07
CA CYS A 136 17.61 4.12 0.41
C CYS A 136 18.02 2.98 -0.54
N TRP A 137 17.07 2.41 -1.25
CA TRP A 137 17.32 1.31 -2.17
C TRP A 137 17.74 1.73 -3.57
N ASN A 138 18.16 2.97 -3.79
CA ASN A 138 18.39 3.61 -5.07
C ASN A 138 17.12 4.27 -5.62
N ALA A 139 17.16 5.58 -5.74
CA ALA A 139 16.08 6.39 -6.32
C ALA A 139 15.35 5.65 -7.44
N GLN A 140 14.01 5.64 -7.41
CA GLN A 140 13.18 5.07 -8.46
C GLN A 140 13.02 3.53 -8.44
N LYS A 141 13.12 2.90 -7.27
CA LYS A 141 12.67 1.51 -7.10
C LYS A 141 11.55 1.47 -6.09
N TYR A 142 10.57 0.62 -6.32
CA TYR A 142 9.67 0.18 -5.26
C TYR A 142 9.61 -1.35 -5.23
N GLN A 143 9.06 -1.91 -4.19
CA GLN A 143 8.82 -3.34 -4.08
C GLN A 143 7.35 -3.65 -3.90
N ALA A 144 6.95 -4.86 -4.33
CA ALA A 144 5.81 -5.57 -3.82
C ALA A 144 6.30 -6.77 -3.02
N ASN A 145 5.54 -7.16 -2.01
CA ASN A 145 5.94 -8.21 -1.09
C ASN A 145 4.72 -8.93 -0.52
N VAL A 146 4.92 -10.14 -0.02
CA VAL A 146 3.99 -10.81 0.87
C VAL A 146 4.75 -11.37 2.07
N TYR A 147 4.17 -11.20 3.25
CA TYR A 147 4.62 -11.89 4.45
C TYR A 147 3.67 -13.02 4.78
N VAL A 148 4.23 -14.18 5.14
CA VAL A 148 3.51 -15.25 5.81
C VAL A 148 4.06 -15.36 7.23
N VAL A 149 3.19 -15.21 8.21
CA VAL A 149 3.52 -15.28 9.62
C VAL A 149 2.92 -16.53 10.20
N ARG A 150 3.77 -17.39 10.78
CA ARG A 150 3.36 -18.61 11.48
C ARG A 150 3.90 -18.64 12.89
N LYS A 151 3.30 -19.45 13.74
CA LYS A 151 3.82 -19.74 15.09
C LYS A 151 4.47 -21.11 15.11
N GLU A 152 5.68 -21.17 15.62
CA GLU A 152 6.43 -22.40 15.86
C GLU A 152 7.18 -22.29 17.18
N GLY A 153 6.94 -23.26 18.09
CA GLY A 153 7.55 -23.23 19.42
C GLY A 153 7.22 -21.96 20.24
N GLY A 154 6.05 -21.34 20.01
CA GLY A 154 5.63 -20.11 20.69
C GLY A 154 6.22 -18.82 20.10
N LYS A 155 7.07 -18.91 19.08
CA LYS A 155 7.67 -17.76 18.38
C LYS A 155 6.99 -17.51 17.05
N GLU A 156 6.90 -16.24 16.66
CA GLU A 156 6.49 -15.85 15.30
C GLU A 156 7.67 -16.00 14.35
N ILE A 157 7.43 -16.68 13.24
CA ILE A 157 8.36 -16.80 12.11
C ILE A 157 7.70 -16.11 10.94
N ARG A 158 8.43 -15.17 10.30
CA ARG A 158 8.00 -14.43 9.13
C ARG A 158 8.79 -14.88 7.90
N GLU A 159 8.08 -15.26 6.87
CA GLU A 159 8.64 -15.58 5.55
C GLU A 159 8.22 -14.47 4.58
N MET A 160 9.18 -13.96 3.82
CA MET A 160 8.99 -12.89 2.83
C MET A 160 9.12 -13.44 1.42
N ASN A 161 8.33 -12.88 0.51
CA ASN A 161 8.48 -13.09 -0.92
C ASN A 161 8.35 -11.75 -1.64
N GLU A 162 9.48 -11.08 -1.84
CA GLU A 162 9.57 -9.71 -2.36
C GLU A 162 10.14 -9.64 -3.77
N LYS A 163 9.76 -8.62 -4.53
CA LYS A 163 10.36 -8.26 -5.81
C LYS A 163 10.41 -6.75 -5.96
N LYS A 164 11.60 -6.25 -6.33
CA LYS A 164 11.80 -4.83 -6.64
C LYS A 164 11.69 -4.58 -8.13
N VAL A 165 11.14 -3.43 -8.49
CA VAL A 165 11.02 -2.95 -9.86
C VAL A 165 11.51 -1.50 -9.95
N ILE A 166 12.12 -1.14 -11.09
CA ILE A 166 12.60 0.22 -11.36
C ILE A 166 11.51 0.98 -12.11
N VAL A 167 11.08 2.11 -11.53
CA VAL A 167 10.10 3.02 -12.12
C VAL A 167 10.28 4.42 -11.50
N ASN A 168 9.98 5.48 -12.25
CA ASN A 168 10.00 6.84 -11.69
C ASN A 168 8.76 7.09 -10.83
N VAL A 169 8.81 6.72 -9.56
CA VAL A 169 7.67 6.83 -8.62
C VAL A 169 7.19 8.26 -8.38
N SER A 170 7.93 9.29 -8.83
CA SER A 170 7.52 10.69 -8.77
C SER A 170 6.52 11.08 -9.85
N GLU A 171 6.18 10.17 -10.75
CA GLU A 171 5.10 10.30 -11.72
C GLU A 171 3.89 9.47 -11.29
N TYR A 172 2.74 9.70 -11.92
CA TYR A 172 1.57 8.86 -11.68
C TYR A 172 1.72 7.52 -12.36
N HIS A 173 1.54 6.47 -11.57
CA HIS A 173 1.49 5.09 -12.03
C HIS A 173 0.25 4.37 -11.48
N ILE A 174 -0.12 3.28 -12.11
CA ILE A 174 -1.14 2.35 -11.61
C ILE A 174 -0.42 1.17 -10.96
N TYR A 175 -0.49 1.12 -9.63
CA TYR A 175 0.00 0.01 -8.81
C TYR A 175 -1.11 -1.01 -8.67
N SER A 176 -0.92 -2.21 -9.19
CA SER A 176 -1.97 -3.22 -9.30
C SER A 176 -1.62 -4.50 -8.59
N MET A 177 -2.64 -5.11 -7.99
CA MET A 177 -2.60 -6.49 -7.50
C MET A 177 -3.75 -7.27 -8.10
N GLU A 178 -3.43 -8.39 -8.77
CA GLU A 178 -4.38 -9.42 -9.16
C GLU A 178 -4.32 -10.57 -8.14
N TRP A 179 -5.46 -10.93 -7.59
CA TRP A 179 -5.56 -11.90 -6.52
C TRP A 179 -6.57 -12.99 -6.86
N THR A 180 -6.11 -14.21 -6.92
CA THR A 180 -6.91 -15.41 -7.14
C THR A 180 -6.75 -16.40 -5.99
N GLN A 181 -7.46 -17.51 -6.01
CA GLN A 181 -7.25 -18.61 -5.05
C GLN A 181 -5.85 -19.23 -5.13
N GLU A 182 -5.18 -19.11 -6.29
CA GLU A 182 -3.93 -19.78 -6.57
C GLU A 182 -2.70 -18.87 -6.47
N GLU A 183 -2.86 -17.57 -6.67
CA GLU A 183 -1.73 -16.65 -6.74
C GLU A 183 -2.09 -15.19 -6.49
N LEU A 184 -1.09 -14.44 -6.06
CA LEU A 184 -1.04 -12.99 -6.03
C LEU A 184 -0.05 -12.54 -7.11
N ARG A 185 -0.45 -11.59 -7.94
CA ARG A 185 0.34 -11.01 -9.03
C ARG A 185 0.40 -9.51 -8.85
N PHE A 186 1.60 -8.94 -8.96
CA PHE A 186 1.81 -7.51 -8.80
C PHE A 186 2.26 -6.91 -10.11
N LEU A 187 1.59 -5.82 -10.50
CA LEU A 187 1.80 -5.16 -11.78
C LEU A 187 2.04 -3.66 -11.55
N ILE A 188 2.76 -3.04 -12.48
CA ILE A 188 2.89 -1.59 -12.61
C ILE A 188 2.53 -1.21 -14.04
N ASP A 189 1.55 -0.32 -14.21
CA ASP A 189 1.03 0.07 -15.53
C ASP A 189 0.75 -1.14 -16.42
N ASP A 190 0.02 -2.12 -15.88
CA ASP A 190 -0.32 -3.41 -16.49
C ASP A 190 0.88 -4.33 -16.81
N ARG A 191 2.10 -3.96 -16.43
CA ARG A 191 3.28 -4.83 -16.59
C ARG A 191 3.50 -5.68 -15.35
N LEU A 192 3.34 -6.98 -15.51
CA LEU A 192 3.61 -7.96 -14.45
C LEU A 192 5.10 -7.97 -14.09
N PHE A 193 5.42 -7.85 -12.79
CA PHE A 193 6.80 -7.93 -12.31
C PHE A 193 7.01 -8.93 -11.16
N HIS A 194 5.94 -9.34 -10.45
CA HIS A 194 6.06 -10.27 -9.33
C HIS A 194 4.87 -11.22 -9.25
N VAL A 195 5.12 -12.48 -8.87
CA VAL A 195 4.09 -13.51 -8.66
C VAL A 195 4.42 -14.31 -7.42
N CYS A 196 3.45 -14.39 -6.51
CA CYS A 196 3.47 -15.28 -5.35
C CYS A 196 2.41 -16.36 -5.56
N SER A 197 2.83 -17.62 -5.72
CA SER A 197 1.93 -18.73 -6.00
C SER A 197 1.73 -19.60 -4.77
N LYS A 198 0.49 -20.00 -4.51
CA LYS A 198 0.11 -20.95 -3.46
C LYS A 198 0.86 -22.27 -3.61
N LYS A 199 1.08 -22.74 -4.82
CA LYS A 199 1.82 -23.97 -5.13
C LYS A 199 3.25 -23.98 -4.58
N ASN A 200 3.88 -22.79 -4.52
CA ASN A 200 5.27 -22.64 -4.06
C ASN A 200 5.39 -22.31 -2.57
N ASN A 201 4.25 -22.13 -1.88
CA ASN A 201 4.20 -21.77 -0.47
C ASN A 201 3.49 -22.85 0.33
N LYS A 202 4.16 -23.43 1.32
CA LYS A 202 3.57 -24.47 2.19
C LYS A 202 2.38 -23.95 3.01
N LEU A 203 2.38 -22.67 3.31
CA LEU A 203 1.34 -21.98 4.05
C LEU A 203 0.80 -20.84 3.19
N TRP A 204 -0.52 -20.73 3.09
CA TRP A 204 -1.19 -19.75 2.26
C TRP A 204 -2.30 -19.06 3.05
N PRO A 205 -2.02 -17.93 3.71
CA PRO A 205 -3.03 -17.21 4.49
C PRO A 205 -3.97 -16.33 3.66
N PHE A 206 -3.78 -16.26 2.34
CA PHE A 206 -4.47 -15.32 1.44
C PHE A 206 -5.80 -15.87 0.90
N ASP A 207 -6.52 -16.69 1.69
CA ASP A 207 -7.85 -17.22 1.39
C ASP A 207 -8.91 -16.62 2.35
N GLN A 208 -8.75 -15.36 2.74
CA GLN A 208 -9.66 -14.62 3.61
C GLN A 208 -9.70 -13.14 3.22
N PRO A 209 -10.71 -12.37 3.65
CA PRO A 209 -10.77 -10.95 3.33
C PRO A 209 -9.63 -10.14 4.00
N TYR A 210 -9.12 -9.15 3.27
CA TYR A 210 -8.10 -8.19 3.71
C TYR A 210 -8.64 -6.77 3.60
N TYR A 211 -8.23 -5.89 4.51
CA TYR A 211 -8.49 -4.47 4.45
C TYR A 211 -7.25 -3.71 4.00
N LEU A 212 -7.47 -2.59 3.29
CA LEU A 212 -6.41 -1.75 2.72
C LEU A 212 -5.90 -0.74 3.75
N ILE A 213 -4.61 -0.46 3.71
CA ILE A 213 -3.91 0.55 4.52
C ILE A 213 -3.06 1.40 3.59
N LEU A 214 -3.11 2.72 3.77
CA LEU A 214 -2.28 3.70 3.08
C LEU A 214 -1.57 4.55 4.13
N ASN A 215 -0.26 4.77 3.97
CA ASN A 215 0.51 5.62 4.86
C ASN A 215 1.76 6.22 4.21
N VAL A 216 2.31 7.22 4.88
CA VAL A 216 3.68 7.68 4.66
C VAL A 216 4.42 7.56 5.99
N ALA A 217 5.32 6.59 6.10
CA ALA A 217 6.23 6.45 7.24
C ALA A 217 7.52 7.26 7.03
N TYR A 218 8.28 7.46 8.09
CA TYR A 218 9.58 8.10 8.07
C TYR A 218 10.55 7.40 9.03
N GLY A 219 11.75 7.09 8.55
CA GLY A 219 12.72 6.37 9.34
C GLY A 219 12.37 4.88 9.55
N GLY A 220 12.65 4.36 10.73
CA GLY A 220 12.40 2.96 11.04
C GLY A 220 13.21 2.01 10.17
N TRP A 221 12.56 1.02 9.57
CA TRP A 221 13.19 0.13 8.60
C TRP A 221 13.58 0.87 7.31
N GLY A 222 12.83 1.91 6.92
CA GLY A 222 13.19 2.83 5.85
C GLY A 222 14.43 3.67 6.14
N GLY A 223 14.81 3.81 7.42
CA GLY A 223 15.82 4.72 7.93
C GLY A 223 17.27 4.23 7.92
N SER A 224 17.64 3.27 7.09
CA SER A 224 18.97 2.68 7.10
C SER A 224 20.07 3.52 6.43
N CYS A 225 19.73 4.61 5.72
CA CYS A 225 20.68 5.43 4.95
C CYS A 225 20.90 6.84 5.50
N GLY A 226 20.42 7.11 6.72
CA GLY A 226 20.60 8.38 7.43
C GLY A 226 19.46 9.37 7.19
N LEU A 227 19.03 10.04 8.25
CA LEU A 227 17.88 10.94 8.26
C LEU A 227 18.14 12.20 7.41
N ASP A 228 17.15 12.60 6.63
CA ASP A 228 17.17 13.84 5.86
C ASP A 228 15.84 14.59 6.02
N GLU A 229 15.78 15.50 6.98
CA GLU A 229 14.58 16.27 7.26
C GLU A 229 14.26 17.33 6.19
N SER A 230 15.13 17.54 5.20
CA SER A 230 14.88 18.47 4.08
C SER A 230 13.79 17.99 3.14
N VAL A 231 13.41 16.69 3.25
CA VAL A 231 12.31 16.12 2.45
C VAL A 231 10.93 16.70 2.82
N PHE A 232 10.79 17.28 4.03
CA PHE A 232 9.50 17.81 4.48
C PHE A 232 9.24 19.24 3.96
N PRO A 233 7.98 19.57 3.61
CA PRO A 233 6.83 18.66 3.55
C PRO A 233 6.84 17.82 2.27
N CYS A 234 6.34 16.59 2.34
CA CYS A 234 6.14 15.75 1.16
C CYS A 234 4.79 15.02 1.23
N SER A 235 4.24 14.62 0.10
CA SER A 235 2.90 14.03 0.01
C SER A 235 2.87 12.82 -0.89
N LEU A 236 2.26 11.74 -0.42
CA LEU A 236 1.68 10.70 -1.22
C LEU A 236 0.35 11.22 -1.78
N LYS A 237 0.17 11.14 -3.10
CA LYS A 237 -1.05 11.55 -3.78
C LYS A 237 -1.70 10.36 -4.43
N VAL A 238 -2.98 10.12 -4.13
CA VAL A 238 -3.78 9.05 -4.72
C VAL A 238 -4.93 9.67 -5.49
N ASP A 239 -4.96 9.42 -6.81
CA ASP A 239 -6.00 9.90 -7.70
C ASP A 239 -7.28 9.06 -7.54
N TRP A 240 -7.15 7.75 -7.65
CA TRP A 240 -8.27 6.84 -7.45
C TRP A 240 -7.80 5.44 -7.03
N ILE A 241 -8.75 4.66 -6.47
CA ILE A 241 -8.61 3.24 -6.15
C ILE A 241 -9.78 2.51 -6.76
N ARG A 242 -9.54 1.41 -7.49
CA ARG A 242 -10.57 0.60 -8.16
C ARG A 242 -10.41 -0.87 -7.84
N TYR A 243 -11.52 -1.52 -7.58
CA TYR A 243 -11.55 -2.95 -7.33
C TYR A 243 -12.51 -3.64 -8.29
N TYR A 244 -11.99 -4.66 -8.97
CA TYR A 244 -12.68 -5.46 -9.97
C TYR A 244 -12.83 -6.88 -9.47
N LYS A 245 -14.03 -7.44 -9.53
CA LYS A 245 -14.27 -8.84 -9.16
C LYS A 245 -13.72 -9.80 -10.21
N LEU A 246 -13.42 -11.04 -9.77
CA LEU A 246 -13.27 -12.15 -10.71
C LEU A 246 -14.60 -12.38 -11.43
N LYS A 247 -14.54 -12.67 -12.73
CA LYS A 247 -15.70 -13.14 -13.48
C LYS A 247 -16.14 -14.47 -12.91
N THR A 248 -17.43 -14.63 -12.68
CA THR A 248 -18.04 -15.93 -12.45
C THR A 248 -18.12 -16.67 -13.77
N GLU A 249 -17.59 -17.90 -13.82
CA GLU A 249 -17.78 -18.81 -14.96
C GLU A 249 -19.26 -19.15 -15.16
#